data_21d97a374c1f3eb6e7a7e38344078d61
#
_entry.id   21d97a374c1f3eb6e7a7e38344078d61
#
_cell.length_a   1.000
_cell.length_b   1.000
_cell.length_c   1.000
_cell.angle_alpha   90.00
_cell.angle_beta   90.00
_cell.angle_gamma   90.00
#
_symmetry.space_group_name_H-M   'P 1'
#
loop_
_entity.id
_entity.type
_entity.pdbx_description
1 polymer ?
#
loop_
_entity_poly.entity_id
_entity_poly.type
_entity_poly.pdbx_seq_one_letter_code
_entity_poly.pdbx_strand_id
1 'polypeptide(L)'
;MATGFTACSEEEPAPDTMSKDEALAALTHTYVNDVVTKTYTNLANEAEVLFNEISALKKKSLAGEAITQKEVDDVCATYKRARAHWEESEAWLYGPAKDFEIDPSIDSWPLDLDALAKDLNDKGKLADLSNVEGTAFIEAVNNLSEANRGFHGIEFVFFRDGQPRKAAELAKDFVETDEAFNANPVTGGMELTFTTAAAAYLRDRCFQLEVSWLGNKANAAHVARVAECFKAYPDQFETTVKANGLSFGENMLSVGKGNGVSNYGTWKKVVEEIIEGGCITICGEVSDQKMGQAYRATTGQAKTHKDDDGNLVTDDPNYIESPYSYNSFTDFYGNIMSIQNALYGNLNQSSYSSSSIMAYLATYNPELANNLQAKLKAALDQLQYCQKNINPFVKNRSHQQVKIAMDKIDELSKALGEANTWILKN
;
A
#
# COMPACT_ATOMS: atom_id res chain seq x y z
N MET A 1 35.78 38.46 -63.65
CA MET A 1 34.45 37.96 -63.35
C MET A 1 34.58 37.04 -62.12
N ALA A 2 34.16 37.51 -60.97
CA ALA A 2 34.18 36.73 -59.74
C ALA A 2 32.70 36.42 -59.42
N THR A 3 32.37 35.13 -59.49
CA THR A 3 31.04 34.62 -59.12
C THR A 3 31.06 34.33 -57.63
N GLY A 4 30.29 35.12 -56.86
CA GLY A 4 30.04 34.84 -55.44
C GLY A 4 29.06 33.66 -55.29
N PHE A 5 29.46 32.67 -54.54
CA PHE A 5 28.55 31.68 -53.99
C PHE A 5 27.95 32.20 -52.70
N THR A 6 26.68 32.45 -52.70
CA THR A 6 25.86 32.64 -51.51
C THR A 6 25.55 31.25 -50.94
N ALA A 7 26.16 30.96 -49.79
CA ALA A 7 25.77 29.77 -49.01
C ALA A 7 24.49 30.14 -48.27
N CYS A 8 23.37 29.51 -48.66
CA CYS A 8 22.21 29.40 -47.79
C CYS A 8 22.55 28.46 -46.65
N SER A 9 22.65 28.99 -45.46
CA SER A 9 22.61 28.19 -44.22
C SER A 9 21.17 27.72 -44.06
N GLU A 10 20.91 26.45 -44.36
CA GLU A 10 19.71 25.78 -43.85
C GLU A 10 19.85 25.78 -42.33
N GLU A 11 19.00 26.57 -41.66
CA GLU A 11 18.77 26.39 -40.24
C GLU A 11 18.21 24.99 -40.06
N GLU A 12 18.95 24.13 -39.34
CA GLU A 12 18.39 22.87 -38.84
C GLU A 12 17.13 23.20 -38.01
N PRO A 13 16.01 22.52 -38.28
CA PRO A 13 14.79 22.75 -37.51
C PRO A 13 15.12 22.51 -36.06
N ALA A 14 14.78 23.48 -35.19
CA ALA A 14 14.88 23.31 -33.74
C ALA A 14 14.18 21.99 -33.35
N PRO A 15 14.73 21.22 -32.42
CA PRO A 15 14.09 19.97 -31.99
C PRO A 15 12.66 20.31 -31.56
N ASP A 16 11.69 19.54 -32.10
CA ASP A 16 10.26 19.64 -31.75
C ASP A 16 10.14 19.60 -30.22
N THR A 17 9.92 20.76 -29.61
CA THR A 17 9.69 20.84 -28.17
C THR A 17 8.29 20.27 -27.90
N MET A 18 8.24 19.13 -27.24
CA MET A 18 7.01 18.47 -26.79
C MET A 18 6.10 19.50 -26.09
N SER A 19 4.84 19.57 -26.47
CA SER A 19 3.87 20.43 -25.81
C SER A 19 3.66 19.99 -24.35
N LYS A 20 3.18 20.90 -23.49
CA LYS A 20 2.88 20.53 -22.10
C LYS A 20 1.91 19.38 -21.97
N ASP A 21 0.89 19.32 -22.80
CA ASP A 21 -0.10 18.21 -22.82
C ASP A 21 0.53 16.88 -23.23
N GLU A 22 1.41 16.86 -24.22
CA GLU A 22 2.18 15.67 -24.60
C GLU A 22 3.12 15.22 -23.48
N ALA A 23 3.75 16.16 -22.78
CA ALA A 23 4.59 15.87 -21.62
C ALA A 23 3.76 15.28 -20.46
N LEU A 24 2.56 15.82 -20.20
CA LEU A 24 1.64 15.26 -19.19
C LEU A 24 1.11 13.88 -19.59
N ALA A 25 0.86 13.65 -20.87
CA ALA A 25 0.53 12.32 -21.39
C ALA A 25 1.67 11.33 -21.15
N ALA A 26 2.91 11.70 -21.54
CA ALA A 26 4.08 10.84 -21.43
C ALA A 26 4.39 10.47 -19.96
N LEU A 27 4.33 11.43 -19.03
CA LEU A 27 4.55 11.14 -17.60
C LEU A 27 3.43 10.26 -17.02
N THR A 28 2.18 10.42 -17.47
CA THR A 28 1.07 9.54 -17.05
C THR A 28 1.30 8.10 -17.53
N HIS A 29 1.79 7.91 -18.76
CA HIS A 29 2.16 6.59 -19.27
C HIS A 29 3.27 5.96 -18.42
N THR A 30 4.31 6.72 -18.07
CA THR A 30 5.39 6.25 -17.19
C THR A 30 4.87 5.90 -15.81
N TYR A 31 4.05 6.76 -15.20
CA TYR A 31 3.44 6.52 -13.90
C TYR A 31 2.63 5.20 -13.87
N VAL A 32 1.71 5.02 -14.81
CA VAL A 32 0.86 3.82 -14.85
C VAL A 32 1.70 2.57 -15.11
N ASN A 33 2.60 2.58 -16.11
CA ASN A 33 3.29 1.38 -16.55
C ASN A 33 4.52 1.03 -15.72
N ASP A 34 5.27 2.03 -15.24
CA ASP A 34 6.56 1.81 -14.59
C ASP A 34 6.49 1.93 -13.06
N VAL A 35 5.42 2.51 -12.52
CA VAL A 35 5.20 2.64 -11.08
C VAL A 35 4.04 1.74 -10.64
N VAL A 36 2.81 2.13 -10.91
CA VAL A 36 1.61 1.47 -10.36
C VAL A 36 1.53 0.00 -10.77
N THR A 37 1.64 -0.28 -12.07
CA THR A 37 1.58 -1.65 -12.62
C THR A 37 2.63 -2.55 -11.97
N LYS A 38 3.90 -2.07 -11.92
CA LYS A 38 4.98 -2.88 -11.34
C LYS A 38 4.81 -3.12 -9.85
N THR A 39 4.34 -2.13 -9.10
CA THR A 39 4.10 -2.28 -7.66
C THR A 39 3.03 -3.33 -7.40
N TYR A 40 1.87 -3.25 -8.04
CA TYR A 40 0.80 -4.23 -7.80
C TYR A 40 1.11 -5.62 -8.36
N THR A 41 1.87 -5.73 -9.46
CA THR A 41 2.36 -7.04 -9.92
C THR A 41 3.33 -7.66 -8.90
N ASN A 42 4.24 -6.88 -8.32
CA ASN A 42 5.15 -7.37 -7.28
C ASN A 42 4.38 -7.77 -6.02
N LEU A 43 3.44 -6.94 -5.57
CA LEU A 43 2.59 -7.24 -4.42
C LEU A 43 1.79 -8.54 -4.62
N ALA A 44 1.15 -8.71 -5.77
CA ALA A 44 0.38 -9.91 -6.10
C ALA A 44 1.24 -11.18 -6.05
N ASN A 45 2.44 -11.12 -6.63
CA ASN A 45 3.38 -12.24 -6.62
C ASN A 45 3.87 -12.58 -5.19
N GLU A 46 4.23 -11.57 -4.38
CA GLU A 46 4.68 -11.82 -2.98
C GLU A 46 3.54 -12.31 -2.09
N ALA A 47 2.31 -11.85 -2.30
CA ALA A 47 1.12 -12.34 -1.58
C ALA A 47 0.83 -13.82 -1.92
N GLU A 48 1.04 -14.24 -3.17
CA GLU A 48 0.93 -15.64 -3.56
C GLU A 48 1.99 -16.51 -2.88
N VAL A 49 3.24 -16.06 -2.86
CA VAL A 49 4.34 -16.77 -2.16
C VAL A 49 4.03 -16.87 -0.67
N LEU A 50 3.60 -15.79 -0.02
CA LEU A 50 3.23 -15.74 1.39
C LEU A 50 2.12 -16.77 1.72
N PHE A 51 1.06 -16.80 0.93
CA PHE A 51 -0.02 -17.77 1.08
C PHE A 51 0.49 -19.21 0.97
N ASN A 52 1.35 -19.49 -0.01
CA ASN A 52 1.90 -20.84 -0.23
C ASN A 52 2.78 -21.31 0.93
N GLU A 53 3.64 -20.43 1.45
CA GLU A 53 4.51 -20.71 2.60
C GLU A 53 3.69 -20.97 3.86
N ILE A 54 2.72 -20.10 4.20
CA ILE A 54 1.83 -20.29 5.37
C ILE A 54 1.01 -21.58 5.24
N SER A 55 0.49 -21.86 4.05
CA SER A 55 -0.25 -23.12 3.79
C SER A 55 0.61 -24.36 4.02
N ALA A 56 1.89 -24.30 3.67
CA ALA A 56 2.84 -25.40 3.94
C ALA A 56 3.07 -25.60 5.44
N LEU A 57 3.22 -24.51 6.21
CA LEU A 57 3.34 -24.58 7.68
C LEU A 57 2.10 -25.15 8.33
N LYS A 58 0.90 -24.72 7.92
CA LYS A 58 -0.37 -25.28 8.40
C LYS A 58 -0.43 -26.80 8.17
N LYS A 59 -0.09 -27.28 6.96
CA LYS A 59 -0.11 -28.71 6.64
C LYS A 59 0.82 -29.50 7.57
N LYS A 60 2.05 -29.03 7.79
CA LYS A 60 3.01 -29.66 8.71
C LYS A 60 2.49 -29.68 10.15
N SER A 61 2.03 -28.53 10.65
CA SER A 61 1.52 -28.42 12.01
C SER A 61 0.36 -29.38 12.27
N LEU A 62 -0.63 -29.41 11.37
CA LEU A 62 -1.80 -30.31 11.52
C LEU A 62 -1.43 -31.79 11.38
N ALA A 63 -0.39 -32.12 10.64
CA ALA A 63 0.15 -33.49 10.55
C ALA A 63 1.00 -33.87 11.76
N GLY A 64 1.27 -32.96 12.68
CA GLY A 64 2.18 -33.19 13.82
C GLY A 64 3.67 -33.23 13.41
N GLU A 65 3.99 -32.73 12.23
CA GLU A 65 5.37 -32.58 11.74
C GLU A 65 6.03 -31.34 12.33
N ALA A 66 7.34 -31.40 12.57
CA ALA A 66 8.08 -30.26 13.11
C ALA A 66 8.21 -29.13 12.08
N ILE A 67 7.84 -27.93 12.48
CA ILE A 67 8.15 -26.68 11.79
C ILE A 67 9.56 -26.27 12.20
N THR A 68 10.40 -25.89 11.24
CA THR A 68 11.74 -25.36 11.51
C THR A 68 11.71 -23.86 11.67
N GLN A 69 12.65 -23.29 12.45
CA GLN A 69 12.78 -21.84 12.58
C GLN A 69 13.01 -21.15 11.24
N LYS A 70 13.80 -21.79 10.37
CA LYS A 70 14.04 -21.25 9.01
C LYS A 70 12.75 -21.07 8.22
N GLU A 71 11.80 -22.00 8.31
CA GLU A 71 10.52 -21.85 7.60
C GLU A 71 9.68 -20.70 8.15
N VAL A 72 9.71 -20.43 9.44
CA VAL A 72 9.06 -19.27 10.05
C VAL A 72 9.78 -17.98 9.62
N ASP A 73 11.11 -17.97 9.62
CA ASP A 73 11.92 -16.82 9.19
C ASP A 73 11.68 -16.51 7.70
N ASP A 74 11.52 -17.51 6.85
CA ASP A 74 11.20 -17.35 5.43
C ASP A 74 9.82 -16.69 5.26
N VAL A 75 8.77 -17.15 5.96
CA VAL A 75 7.44 -16.51 5.97
C VAL A 75 7.54 -15.05 6.43
N CYS A 76 8.28 -14.78 7.52
CA CYS A 76 8.47 -13.42 8.02
C CYS A 76 9.19 -12.51 6.99
N ALA A 77 10.15 -13.06 6.26
CA ALA A 77 10.85 -12.32 5.20
C ALA A 77 9.93 -12.02 4.01
N THR A 78 9.13 -13.00 3.58
CA THR A 78 8.12 -12.83 2.52
C THR A 78 7.05 -11.83 2.92
N TYR A 79 6.53 -11.92 4.17
CA TYR A 79 5.60 -10.94 4.72
C TYR A 79 6.14 -9.50 4.61
N LYS A 80 7.39 -9.29 5.05
CA LYS A 80 8.02 -7.94 4.98
C LYS A 80 8.18 -7.43 3.55
N ARG A 81 8.42 -8.30 2.56
CA ARG A 81 8.47 -7.90 1.15
C ARG A 81 7.08 -7.55 0.61
N ALA A 82 6.08 -8.38 0.89
CA ALA A 82 4.68 -8.10 0.51
C ALA A 82 4.21 -6.78 1.15
N ARG A 83 4.46 -6.60 2.46
CA ARG A 83 4.14 -5.37 3.18
C ARG A 83 4.83 -4.15 2.58
N ALA A 84 6.12 -4.23 2.24
CA ALA A 84 6.84 -3.13 1.61
C ALA A 84 6.21 -2.71 0.27
N HIS A 85 5.78 -3.65 -0.57
CA HIS A 85 5.08 -3.33 -1.82
C HIS A 85 3.71 -2.68 -1.58
N TRP A 86 2.99 -3.09 -0.52
CA TRP A 86 1.75 -2.46 -0.13
C TRP A 86 1.99 -1.03 0.32
N GLU A 87 2.88 -0.79 1.28
CA GLU A 87 3.22 0.53 1.78
C GLU A 87 3.75 1.48 0.68
N GLU A 88 4.51 0.93 -0.26
CA GLU A 88 4.98 1.67 -1.44
C GLU A 88 3.88 1.88 -2.49
N SER A 89 2.63 1.47 -2.24
CA SER A 89 1.45 1.76 -3.08
C SER A 89 0.51 2.81 -2.49
N GLU A 90 0.76 3.29 -1.30
CA GLU A 90 -0.15 4.15 -0.54
C GLU A 90 -0.41 5.53 -1.20
N ALA A 91 0.49 6.03 -2.04
CA ALA A 91 0.24 7.24 -2.83
C ALA A 91 -0.73 7.03 -4.01
N TRP A 92 -1.31 5.84 -4.18
CA TRP A 92 -2.34 5.56 -5.19
C TRP A 92 -3.42 4.59 -4.73
N LEU A 93 -3.82 4.72 -3.46
CA LEU A 93 -5.00 4.01 -2.93
C LEU A 93 -6.31 4.48 -3.58
N TYR A 94 -6.33 5.69 -4.17
CA TYR A 94 -7.45 6.09 -5.02
C TYR A 94 -7.66 5.06 -6.16
N GLY A 95 -8.87 4.99 -6.67
CA GLY A 95 -9.22 3.95 -7.64
C GLY A 95 -9.57 2.63 -6.95
N PRO A 96 -9.06 1.47 -7.41
CA PRO A 96 -9.59 0.18 -7.00
C PRO A 96 -9.43 -0.13 -5.51
N ALA A 97 -8.35 0.33 -4.86
CA ALA A 97 -8.15 0.09 -3.44
C ALA A 97 -9.27 0.72 -2.61
N LYS A 98 -9.67 1.95 -2.95
CA LYS A 98 -10.77 2.68 -2.33
C LYS A 98 -12.13 2.25 -2.87
N ASP A 99 -12.31 2.20 -4.20
CA ASP A 99 -13.63 2.00 -4.84
C ASP A 99 -14.23 0.63 -4.54
N PHE A 100 -13.40 -0.37 -4.24
CA PHE A 100 -13.80 -1.74 -3.91
C PHE A 100 -13.51 -2.14 -2.46
N GLU A 101 -13.28 -1.17 -1.56
CA GLU A 101 -13.03 -1.38 -0.13
C GLU A 101 -11.91 -2.42 0.10
N ILE A 102 -10.86 -2.39 -0.76
CA ILE A 102 -9.75 -3.35 -0.63
C ILE A 102 -8.84 -2.95 0.51
N ASP A 103 -8.48 -1.68 0.58
CA ASP A 103 -7.61 -1.12 1.60
C ASP A 103 -8.10 -1.48 3.03
N PRO A 104 -9.27 -1.08 3.50
CA PRO A 104 -9.72 -1.42 4.85
C PRO A 104 -9.88 -2.93 5.06
N SER A 105 -10.14 -3.69 3.99
CA SER A 105 -10.32 -5.14 4.11
C SER A 105 -9.02 -5.92 4.33
N ILE A 106 -7.85 -5.35 4.04
CA ILE A 106 -6.55 -6.03 4.16
C ILE A 106 -5.54 -5.32 5.05
N ASP A 107 -5.80 -4.06 5.45
CA ASP A 107 -4.84 -3.22 6.16
C ASP A 107 -5.46 -2.36 7.29
N SER A 108 -6.49 -2.84 7.95
CA SER A 108 -7.05 -2.18 9.13
C SER A 108 -6.33 -2.56 10.42
N TRP A 109 -6.21 -1.62 11.35
CA TRP A 109 -5.65 -1.79 12.71
C TRP A 109 -6.35 -0.84 13.70
N PRO A 110 -6.19 -1.01 15.03
CA PRO A 110 -5.51 -2.09 15.74
C PRO A 110 -6.29 -3.40 15.74
N LEU A 111 -5.62 -4.53 15.99
CA LEU A 111 -6.26 -5.83 16.07
C LEU A 111 -7.26 -5.91 17.22
N ASP A 112 -8.36 -6.64 16.97
CA ASP A 112 -9.31 -7.07 18.00
C ASP A 112 -9.01 -8.52 18.41
N LEU A 113 -8.04 -8.67 19.35
CA LEU A 113 -7.61 -9.99 19.83
C LEU A 113 -8.70 -10.73 20.61
N ASP A 114 -9.58 -10.01 21.33
CA ASP A 114 -10.70 -10.60 22.05
C ASP A 114 -11.72 -11.21 21.07
N ALA A 115 -12.04 -10.51 19.99
CA ALA A 115 -12.89 -11.06 18.93
C ALA A 115 -12.21 -12.24 18.24
N LEU A 116 -10.93 -12.14 17.91
CA LEU A 116 -10.15 -13.23 17.30
C LEU A 116 -10.17 -14.48 18.17
N ALA A 117 -9.93 -14.34 19.47
CA ALA A 117 -9.96 -15.45 20.41
C ALA A 117 -11.31 -16.17 20.44
N LYS A 118 -12.41 -15.41 20.43
CA LYS A 118 -13.78 -15.97 20.37
C LYS A 118 -14.06 -16.69 19.04
N ASP A 119 -13.67 -16.06 17.93
CA ASP A 119 -13.88 -16.61 16.59
C ASP A 119 -13.11 -17.92 16.38
N LEU A 120 -11.87 -18.01 16.85
CA LEU A 120 -11.07 -19.23 16.75
C LEU A 120 -11.55 -20.36 17.68
N ASN A 121 -12.25 -20.04 18.77
CA ASN A 121 -12.88 -21.04 19.64
C ASN A 121 -14.29 -21.46 19.17
N ASP A 122 -14.88 -20.78 18.19
CA ASP A 122 -16.07 -21.24 17.50
C ASP A 122 -15.69 -22.32 16.47
N LYS A 123 -16.10 -23.56 16.73
CA LYS A 123 -15.76 -24.71 15.89
C LYS A 123 -16.33 -24.59 14.47
N GLY A 124 -17.47 -23.91 14.29
CA GLY A 124 -18.07 -23.67 12.98
C GLY A 124 -17.22 -22.71 12.17
N LYS A 125 -16.91 -21.53 12.74
CA LYS A 125 -16.05 -20.52 12.09
C LYS A 125 -14.67 -21.09 11.77
N LEU A 126 -14.04 -21.81 12.70
CA LEU A 126 -12.73 -22.40 12.47
C LEU A 126 -12.77 -23.45 11.35
N ALA A 127 -13.85 -24.23 11.24
CA ALA A 127 -14.03 -25.19 10.15
C ALA A 127 -14.19 -24.47 8.80
N ASP A 128 -14.96 -23.36 8.75
CA ASP A 128 -15.14 -22.55 7.55
C ASP A 128 -13.83 -21.88 7.09
N LEU A 129 -13.01 -21.40 8.04
CA LEU A 129 -11.66 -20.88 7.76
C LEU A 129 -10.65 -21.95 7.31
N SER A 130 -10.93 -23.23 7.59
CA SER A 130 -9.97 -24.32 7.35
C SER A 130 -9.80 -24.69 5.88
N ASN A 131 -10.84 -24.49 5.06
CA ASN A 131 -10.84 -24.87 3.65
C ASN A 131 -10.66 -23.63 2.76
N VAL A 132 -9.45 -23.41 2.31
CA VAL A 132 -9.06 -22.29 1.42
C VAL A 132 -9.08 -22.68 -0.07
N GLU A 133 -9.57 -23.88 -0.40
CA GLU A 133 -9.84 -24.27 -1.78
C GLU A 133 -11.17 -23.64 -2.24
N GLY A 134 -11.20 -23.18 -3.49
CA GLY A 134 -12.37 -22.45 -4.02
C GLY A 134 -12.53 -21.06 -3.39
N THR A 135 -13.76 -20.64 -3.11
CA THR A 135 -14.09 -19.25 -2.69
C THR A 135 -14.87 -19.15 -1.38
N ALA A 136 -15.34 -20.28 -0.82
CA ALA A 136 -16.21 -20.27 0.36
C ALA A 136 -15.57 -19.65 1.61
N PHE A 137 -14.24 -19.75 1.77
CA PHE A 137 -13.52 -19.15 2.90
C PHE A 137 -13.58 -17.61 2.90
N ILE A 138 -13.85 -16.97 1.76
CA ILE A 138 -13.96 -15.51 1.66
C ILE A 138 -15.06 -14.98 2.58
N GLU A 139 -16.21 -15.66 2.64
CA GLU A 139 -17.30 -15.32 3.56
C GLU A 139 -16.87 -15.51 5.03
N ALA A 140 -16.15 -16.58 5.32
CA ALA A 140 -15.65 -16.83 6.67
C ALA A 140 -14.66 -15.74 7.14
N VAL A 141 -13.78 -15.27 6.25
CA VAL A 141 -12.86 -14.16 6.54
C VAL A 141 -13.63 -12.84 6.68
N ASN A 142 -14.62 -12.57 5.82
CA ASN A 142 -15.45 -11.37 5.94
C ASN A 142 -16.25 -11.29 7.25
N ASN A 143 -16.50 -12.42 7.89
CA ASN A 143 -17.18 -12.49 9.20
C ASN A 143 -16.23 -12.30 10.39
N LEU A 144 -14.91 -12.12 10.16
CA LEU A 144 -13.97 -11.68 11.18
C LEU A 144 -14.05 -10.16 11.35
N SER A 145 -13.58 -9.66 12.49
CA SER A 145 -13.30 -8.23 12.63
C SER A 145 -12.38 -7.75 11.49
N GLU A 146 -12.65 -6.58 10.95
CA GLU A 146 -11.91 -6.04 9.80
C GLU A 146 -10.41 -5.96 10.07
N ALA A 147 -10.03 -5.44 11.23
CA ALA A 147 -8.64 -5.37 11.66
C ALA A 147 -7.94 -6.75 11.83
N ASN A 148 -8.69 -7.84 11.95
CA ASN A 148 -8.13 -9.17 12.05
C ASN A 148 -7.89 -9.84 10.67
N ARG A 149 -8.35 -9.20 9.59
CA ARG A 149 -8.09 -9.67 8.22
C ARG A 149 -6.73 -9.21 7.71
N GLY A 150 -6.25 -9.79 6.62
CA GLY A 150 -5.10 -9.28 5.88
C GLY A 150 -3.79 -9.24 6.66
N PHE A 151 -3.05 -8.15 6.48
CA PHE A 151 -1.67 -8.02 6.95
C PHE A 151 -1.53 -8.12 8.47
N HIS A 152 -2.29 -7.37 9.25
CA HIS A 152 -2.07 -7.28 10.70
C HIS A 152 -2.43 -8.54 11.46
N GLY A 153 -3.45 -9.29 11.01
CA GLY A 153 -3.75 -10.62 11.54
C GLY A 153 -2.60 -11.62 11.30
N ILE A 154 -1.99 -11.57 10.12
CA ILE A 154 -0.81 -12.39 9.78
C ILE A 154 0.39 -11.94 10.60
N GLU A 155 0.63 -10.64 10.72
CA GLU A 155 1.71 -10.05 11.52
C GLU A 155 1.68 -10.58 12.94
N PHE A 156 0.52 -10.51 13.60
CA PHE A 156 0.36 -10.96 14.97
C PHE A 156 0.78 -12.43 15.16
N VAL A 157 0.45 -13.31 14.24
CA VAL A 157 0.78 -14.73 14.38
C VAL A 157 2.26 -15.02 14.15
N PHE A 158 2.93 -14.26 13.29
CA PHE A 158 4.31 -14.55 12.91
C PHE A 158 5.36 -13.72 13.63
N PHE A 159 4.98 -12.63 14.30
CA PHE A 159 5.93 -11.75 14.98
C PHE A 159 5.59 -11.53 16.45
N ARG A 160 6.63 -11.41 17.28
CA ARG A 160 6.56 -10.94 18.66
C ARG A 160 7.79 -10.08 18.96
N ASP A 161 7.58 -8.91 19.57
CA ASP A 161 8.65 -7.99 19.99
C ASP A 161 9.67 -7.69 18.86
N GLY A 162 9.18 -7.55 17.62
CA GLY A 162 10.02 -7.22 16.46
C GLY A 162 10.81 -8.39 15.87
N GLN A 163 10.61 -9.61 16.38
CA GLN A 163 11.30 -10.82 15.95
C GLN A 163 10.33 -11.86 15.38
N PRO A 164 10.78 -12.72 14.46
CA PRO A 164 10.03 -13.91 14.09
C PRO A 164 9.68 -14.75 15.34
N ARG A 165 8.46 -15.24 15.38
CA ARG A 165 8.00 -16.14 16.44
C ARG A 165 8.79 -17.44 16.44
N LYS A 166 8.92 -18.09 17.58
CA LYS A 166 9.60 -19.39 17.67
C LYS A 166 8.76 -20.47 16.99
N ALA A 167 9.39 -21.29 16.15
CA ALA A 167 8.71 -22.35 15.41
C ALA A 167 7.92 -23.31 16.32
N ALA A 168 8.43 -23.58 17.54
CA ALA A 168 7.74 -24.44 18.51
C ALA A 168 6.39 -23.86 18.98
N GLU A 169 6.21 -22.54 18.92
CA GLU A 169 4.97 -21.85 19.30
C GLU A 169 3.88 -21.95 18.24
N LEU A 170 4.23 -22.41 17.03
CA LEU A 170 3.29 -22.68 15.94
C LEU A 170 2.93 -24.17 15.84
N ALA A 171 3.40 -24.99 16.79
CA ALA A 171 2.99 -26.40 16.85
C ALA A 171 1.49 -26.52 17.14
N LYS A 172 0.85 -27.56 16.58
CA LYS A 172 -0.62 -27.75 16.62
C LYS A 172 -1.23 -27.54 17.99
N ASP A 173 -0.60 -28.10 19.02
CA ASP A 173 -1.14 -28.14 20.39
C ASP A 173 -0.47 -27.11 21.33
N PHE A 174 0.41 -26.25 20.82
CA PHE A 174 0.99 -25.15 21.60
C PHE A 174 -0.13 -24.14 21.92
N VAL A 175 -0.30 -23.81 23.20
CA VAL A 175 -1.29 -22.82 23.64
C VAL A 175 -0.63 -21.44 23.65
N GLU A 176 -1.23 -20.49 22.94
CA GLU A 176 -0.78 -19.10 22.91
C GLU A 176 -0.81 -18.49 24.31
N THR A 177 0.22 -17.72 24.63
CA THR A 177 0.46 -17.16 25.99
C THR A 177 0.08 -15.70 26.13
N ASP A 178 -0.38 -15.05 25.05
CA ASP A 178 -0.88 -13.67 25.13
C ASP A 178 -2.10 -13.61 26.05
N GLU A 179 -2.15 -12.59 26.93
CA GLU A 179 -3.19 -12.46 27.95
C GLU A 179 -4.60 -12.31 27.38
N ALA A 180 -4.74 -11.80 26.16
CA ALA A 180 -6.03 -11.70 25.46
C ALA A 180 -6.68 -13.08 25.24
N PHE A 181 -5.87 -14.15 25.20
CA PHE A 181 -6.36 -15.52 25.00
C PHE A 181 -6.60 -16.33 26.28
N ASN A 182 -6.39 -15.71 27.46
CA ASN A 182 -6.59 -16.41 28.74
C ASN A 182 -8.01 -16.95 28.94
N ALA A 183 -9.02 -16.21 28.50
CA ALA A 183 -10.43 -16.59 28.60
C ALA A 183 -10.87 -17.59 27.51
N ASN A 184 -10.26 -17.51 26.33
CA ASN A 184 -10.53 -18.33 25.16
C ASN A 184 -9.18 -18.83 24.59
N PRO A 185 -8.60 -19.91 25.14
CA PRO A 185 -7.29 -20.39 24.74
C PRO A 185 -7.23 -20.75 23.26
N VAL A 186 -6.20 -20.26 22.58
CA VAL A 186 -5.94 -20.48 21.16
C VAL A 186 -4.68 -21.30 21.01
N THR A 187 -4.67 -22.22 20.05
CA THR A 187 -3.49 -23.06 19.76
C THR A 187 -2.79 -22.66 18.47
N GLY A 188 -1.51 -23.00 18.33
CA GLY A 188 -0.76 -22.77 17.10
C GLY A 188 -1.42 -23.35 15.84
N GLY A 189 -2.12 -24.48 15.98
CA GLY A 189 -2.92 -25.06 14.88
C GLY A 189 -4.13 -24.20 14.50
N MET A 190 -4.80 -23.56 15.47
CA MET A 190 -5.88 -22.59 15.22
C MET A 190 -5.34 -21.33 14.56
N GLU A 191 -4.22 -20.79 15.06
CA GLU A 191 -3.56 -19.61 14.50
C GLU A 191 -3.12 -19.85 13.05
N LEU A 192 -2.50 -20.98 12.74
CA LEU A 192 -2.11 -21.33 11.36
C LEU A 192 -3.32 -21.58 10.44
N THR A 193 -4.44 -22.06 10.99
CA THR A 193 -5.68 -22.19 10.23
C THR A 193 -6.22 -20.81 9.85
N PHE A 194 -6.31 -19.92 10.80
CA PHE A 194 -6.71 -18.53 10.63
C PHE A 194 -5.82 -17.79 9.63
N THR A 195 -4.50 -17.78 9.86
CA THR A 195 -3.57 -17.05 9.00
C THR A 195 -3.49 -17.59 7.58
N THR A 196 -3.74 -18.89 7.39
CA THR A 196 -3.85 -19.45 6.03
C THR A 196 -5.06 -18.85 5.29
N ALA A 197 -6.20 -18.72 5.97
CA ALA A 197 -7.39 -18.09 5.38
C ALA A 197 -7.17 -16.59 5.14
N ALA A 198 -6.57 -15.87 6.11
CA ALA A 198 -6.23 -14.46 5.96
C ALA A 198 -5.24 -14.21 4.81
N ALA A 199 -4.23 -15.08 4.65
CA ALA A 199 -3.26 -15.00 3.56
C ALA A 199 -3.88 -15.35 2.18
N ALA A 200 -4.81 -16.28 2.13
CA ALA A 200 -5.58 -16.59 0.92
C ALA A 200 -6.45 -15.40 0.50
N TYR A 201 -7.10 -14.77 1.46
CA TYR A 201 -7.90 -13.56 1.23
C TYR A 201 -7.04 -12.39 0.77
N LEU A 202 -5.93 -12.10 1.48
CA LEU A 202 -4.95 -11.09 1.10
C LEU A 202 -4.45 -11.29 -0.34
N ARG A 203 -4.05 -12.52 -0.70
CA ARG A 203 -3.65 -12.89 -2.06
C ARG A 203 -4.73 -12.55 -3.09
N ASP A 204 -5.97 -12.94 -2.84
CA ASP A 204 -7.08 -12.73 -3.77
C ASP A 204 -7.38 -11.24 -3.96
N ARG A 205 -7.27 -10.43 -2.89
CA ARG A 205 -7.41 -8.96 -2.95
C ARG A 205 -6.23 -8.29 -3.66
N CYS A 206 -4.99 -8.77 -3.45
CA CYS A 206 -3.83 -8.30 -4.20
C CYS A 206 -3.91 -8.64 -5.69
N PHE A 207 -4.45 -9.81 -6.05
CA PHE A 207 -4.75 -10.15 -7.44
C PHE A 207 -5.82 -9.24 -8.04
N GLN A 208 -6.85 -8.91 -7.26
CA GLN A 208 -7.88 -7.96 -7.68
C GLN A 208 -7.28 -6.58 -7.99
N LEU A 209 -6.37 -6.07 -7.15
CA LEU A 209 -5.66 -4.81 -7.41
C LEU A 209 -4.87 -4.85 -8.71
N GLU A 210 -4.07 -5.90 -8.92
CA GLU A 210 -3.31 -6.07 -10.16
C GLU A 210 -4.24 -6.09 -11.38
N VAL A 211 -5.29 -6.92 -11.35
CA VAL A 211 -6.25 -7.04 -12.46
C VAL A 211 -7.02 -5.73 -12.68
N SER A 212 -7.37 -5.02 -11.62
CA SER A 212 -8.06 -3.73 -11.74
C SER A 212 -7.23 -2.67 -12.46
N TRP A 213 -5.91 -2.66 -12.26
CA TRP A 213 -5.03 -1.72 -12.94
C TRP A 213 -4.63 -2.17 -14.35
N LEU A 214 -4.33 -3.46 -14.54
CA LEU A 214 -3.79 -3.99 -15.79
C LEU A 214 -4.85 -4.57 -16.74
N GLY A 215 -6.04 -4.89 -16.25
CA GLY A 215 -7.04 -5.64 -17.01
C GLY A 215 -6.50 -7.00 -17.47
N ASN A 216 -6.78 -7.36 -18.69
CA ASN A 216 -6.30 -8.62 -19.29
C ASN A 216 -4.78 -8.72 -19.53
N LYS A 217 -4.02 -7.67 -19.20
CA LYS A 217 -2.54 -7.69 -19.25
C LYS A 217 -1.92 -8.22 -17.95
N ALA A 218 -2.71 -8.39 -16.89
CA ALA A 218 -2.29 -9.02 -15.64
C ALA A 218 -1.93 -10.49 -15.86
N ASN A 219 -1.31 -11.11 -14.86
CA ASN A 219 -1.01 -12.53 -14.90
C ASN A 219 -2.28 -13.35 -15.16
N ALA A 220 -2.24 -14.26 -16.15
CA ALA A 220 -3.42 -15.02 -16.59
C ALA A 220 -4.02 -15.90 -15.46
N ALA A 221 -3.19 -16.42 -14.54
CA ALA A 221 -3.67 -17.18 -13.38
C ALA A 221 -4.38 -16.26 -12.38
N HIS A 222 -3.87 -15.03 -12.17
CA HIS A 222 -4.50 -14.03 -11.31
C HIS A 222 -5.85 -13.58 -11.89
N VAL A 223 -5.90 -13.31 -13.21
CA VAL A 223 -7.17 -12.99 -13.91
C VAL A 223 -8.19 -14.10 -13.73
N ALA A 224 -7.79 -15.37 -13.92
CA ALA A 224 -8.69 -16.51 -13.75
C ALA A 224 -9.19 -16.62 -12.30
N ARG A 225 -8.31 -16.43 -11.31
CA ARG A 225 -8.68 -16.47 -9.89
C ARG A 225 -9.64 -15.34 -9.51
N VAL A 226 -9.38 -14.12 -9.95
CA VAL A 226 -10.28 -12.98 -9.70
C VAL A 226 -11.64 -13.19 -10.35
N ALA A 227 -11.68 -13.77 -11.56
CA ALA A 227 -12.95 -14.11 -12.22
C ALA A 227 -13.75 -15.18 -11.46
N GLU A 228 -13.07 -16.15 -10.82
CA GLU A 228 -13.71 -17.12 -9.93
C GLU A 228 -14.30 -16.44 -8.69
N CYS A 229 -13.53 -15.55 -8.04
CA CYS A 229 -13.99 -14.77 -6.90
C CYS A 229 -15.17 -13.85 -7.28
N PHE A 230 -15.08 -13.15 -8.40
CA PHE A 230 -16.16 -12.28 -8.91
C PHE A 230 -17.45 -13.06 -9.15
N LYS A 231 -17.36 -14.27 -9.70
CA LYS A 231 -18.54 -15.11 -9.91
C LYS A 231 -19.27 -15.46 -8.60
N ALA A 232 -18.53 -15.63 -7.51
CA ALA A 232 -19.06 -15.97 -6.20
C ALA A 232 -19.50 -14.70 -5.42
N TYR A 233 -18.72 -13.61 -5.52
CA TYR A 233 -18.88 -12.36 -4.75
C TYR A 233 -18.75 -11.14 -5.68
N PRO A 234 -19.71 -10.88 -6.59
CA PRO A 234 -19.60 -9.84 -7.61
C PRO A 234 -19.43 -8.44 -7.02
N ASP A 235 -20.11 -8.15 -5.92
CA ASP A 235 -20.05 -6.83 -5.27
C ASP A 235 -18.68 -6.52 -4.63
N GLN A 236 -17.85 -7.55 -4.37
CA GLN A 236 -16.56 -7.40 -3.70
C GLN A 236 -15.36 -7.50 -4.64
N PHE A 237 -15.51 -8.21 -5.77
CA PHE A 237 -14.40 -8.49 -6.69
C PHE A 237 -14.57 -7.82 -8.05
N GLU A 238 -15.25 -6.67 -8.11
CA GLU A 238 -15.22 -5.81 -9.30
C GLU A 238 -13.79 -5.37 -9.61
N THR A 239 -13.49 -5.12 -10.90
CA THR A 239 -12.14 -4.78 -11.37
C THR A 239 -12.11 -3.63 -12.36
N THR A 240 -13.25 -3.03 -12.68
CA THR A 240 -13.34 -2.01 -13.73
C THR A 240 -13.94 -0.72 -13.21
N VAL A 241 -13.55 0.38 -13.82
CA VAL A 241 -14.15 1.69 -13.57
C VAL A 241 -15.63 1.65 -13.91
N LYS A 242 -16.48 1.90 -12.92
CA LYS A 242 -17.94 1.80 -13.02
C LYS A 242 -18.55 2.63 -14.16
N ALA A 243 -17.94 3.79 -14.44
CA ALA A 243 -18.45 4.75 -15.41
C ALA A 243 -18.24 4.31 -16.87
N ASN A 244 -17.22 3.50 -17.18
CA ASN A 244 -16.83 3.20 -18.58
C ASN A 244 -16.39 1.75 -18.82
N GLY A 245 -16.26 0.92 -17.79
CA GLY A 245 -15.88 -0.48 -17.90
C GLY A 245 -14.40 -0.73 -18.23
N LEU A 246 -13.55 0.29 -18.22
CA LEU A 246 -12.12 0.16 -18.45
C LEU A 246 -11.40 -0.31 -17.18
N SER A 247 -10.22 -0.90 -17.32
CA SER A 247 -9.28 -1.00 -16.18
C SER A 247 -8.85 0.40 -15.75
N PHE A 248 -8.44 0.56 -14.48
CA PHE A 248 -8.04 1.87 -13.96
C PHE A 248 -6.83 2.44 -14.70
N GLY A 249 -5.85 1.61 -15.06
CA GLY A 249 -4.72 2.04 -15.88
C GLY A 249 -5.15 2.49 -17.27
N GLU A 250 -6.03 1.72 -17.94
CA GLU A 250 -6.52 2.10 -19.26
C GLU A 250 -7.37 3.38 -19.20
N ASN A 251 -8.15 3.57 -18.15
CA ASN A 251 -8.92 4.78 -17.94
C ASN A 251 -8.01 6.02 -17.84
N MET A 252 -6.90 5.95 -17.07
CA MET A 252 -5.92 7.04 -16.99
C MET A 252 -5.23 7.29 -18.34
N LEU A 253 -4.95 6.24 -19.12
CA LEU A 253 -4.23 6.31 -20.40
C LEU A 253 -5.12 6.65 -21.61
N SER A 254 -6.42 6.81 -21.43
CA SER A 254 -7.39 7.04 -22.50
C SER A 254 -7.88 8.47 -22.62
N VAL A 255 -7.24 9.42 -21.93
CA VAL A 255 -7.52 10.86 -22.08
C VAL A 255 -7.29 11.28 -23.53
N GLY A 256 -8.25 12.04 -24.08
CA GLY A 256 -8.16 12.54 -25.47
C GLY A 256 -8.48 11.53 -26.57
N LYS A 257 -8.79 10.27 -26.26
CA LYS A 257 -9.13 9.24 -27.27
C LYS A 257 -10.59 9.28 -27.77
N GLY A 258 -11.30 10.33 -27.45
CA GLY A 258 -12.69 10.56 -27.86
C GLY A 258 -13.62 10.81 -26.67
N ASN A 259 -14.82 11.31 -26.93
CA ASN A 259 -15.77 11.62 -25.89
C ASN A 259 -16.21 10.36 -25.10
N GLY A 260 -16.06 10.37 -23.79
CA GLY A 260 -16.57 9.35 -22.88
C GLY A 260 -15.74 8.07 -22.76
N VAL A 261 -14.52 8.02 -23.32
CA VAL A 261 -13.62 6.86 -23.13
C VAL A 261 -13.00 6.89 -21.75
N SER A 262 -12.34 7.99 -21.36
CA SER A 262 -11.81 8.20 -19.99
C SER A 262 -12.77 9.06 -19.19
N ASN A 263 -12.88 8.81 -17.88
CA ASN A 263 -13.59 9.71 -16.97
C ASN A 263 -12.75 10.94 -16.57
N TYR A 264 -11.46 10.97 -16.92
CA TYR A 264 -10.62 12.16 -16.81
C TYR A 264 -10.78 13.04 -18.06
N GLY A 265 -11.18 14.28 -17.86
CA GLY A 265 -11.39 15.21 -18.98
C GLY A 265 -10.11 15.71 -19.65
N THR A 266 -9.00 15.79 -18.91
CA THR A 266 -7.70 16.30 -19.36
C THR A 266 -6.56 15.59 -18.65
N TRP A 267 -5.36 15.64 -19.25
CA TRP A 267 -4.13 15.13 -18.62
C TRP A 267 -3.81 15.83 -17.28
N LYS A 268 -4.12 17.11 -17.15
CA LYS A 268 -3.98 17.86 -15.89
C LYS A 268 -4.84 17.26 -14.78
N LYS A 269 -6.03 16.77 -15.09
CA LYS A 269 -6.91 16.12 -14.10
C LYS A 269 -6.39 14.74 -13.67
N VAL A 270 -5.69 14.03 -14.54
CA VAL A 270 -4.98 12.80 -14.14
C VAL A 270 -3.85 13.12 -13.18
N VAL A 271 -3.04 14.14 -13.48
CA VAL A 271 -1.93 14.55 -12.61
C VAL A 271 -2.43 15.13 -11.29
N GLU A 272 -3.55 15.84 -11.28
CA GLU A 272 -4.23 16.29 -10.06
C GLU A 272 -4.60 15.09 -9.16
N GLU A 273 -5.17 14.03 -9.73
CA GLU A 273 -5.49 12.81 -8.98
C GLU A 273 -4.23 12.16 -8.39
N ILE A 274 -3.14 12.08 -9.14
CA ILE A 274 -1.86 11.53 -8.64
C ILE A 274 -1.34 12.36 -7.46
N ILE A 275 -1.35 13.69 -7.57
CA ILE A 275 -0.76 14.56 -6.55
C ILE A 275 -1.73 14.78 -5.39
N GLU A 276 -2.96 15.22 -5.66
CA GLU A 276 -3.96 15.58 -4.63
C GLU A 276 -4.59 14.34 -4.02
N GLY A 277 -5.17 13.47 -4.88
CA GLY A 277 -5.86 12.26 -4.45
C GLY A 277 -4.92 11.21 -3.84
N GLY A 278 -3.65 11.21 -4.25
CA GLY A 278 -2.63 10.28 -3.77
C GLY A 278 -1.61 10.92 -2.83
N CYS A 279 -0.62 11.62 -3.38
CA CYS A 279 0.57 12.06 -2.63
C CYS A 279 0.25 12.95 -1.43
N ILE A 280 -0.68 13.90 -1.55
CA ILE A 280 -1.08 14.80 -0.45
C ILE A 280 -1.89 14.03 0.59
N THR A 281 -2.80 13.16 0.15
CA THR A 281 -3.64 12.35 1.04
C THR A 281 -2.77 11.49 1.95
N ILE A 282 -1.80 10.75 1.42
CA ILE A 282 -0.93 9.91 2.26
C ILE A 282 0.00 10.72 3.17
N CYS A 283 0.44 11.93 2.78
CA CYS A 283 1.14 12.81 3.71
C CYS A 283 0.29 13.11 4.96
N GLY A 284 -0.98 13.45 4.75
CA GLY A 284 -1.91 13.74 5.86
C GLY A 284 -2.16 12.50 6.71
N GLU A 285 -2.33 11.35 6.10
CA GLU A 285 -2.54 10.10 6.82
C GLU A 285 -1.34 9.73 7.69
N VAL A 286 -0.12 9.75 7.15
CA VAL A 286 1.08 9.43 7.92
C VAL A 286 1.32 10.45 9.04
N SER A 287 1.22 11.76 8.75
CA SER A 287 1.56 12.78 9.74
C SER A 287 0.49 12.98 10.81
N ASP A 288 -0.80 12.98 10.46
CA ASP A 288 -1.88 13.29 11.41
C ASP A 288 -2.52 12.04 12.03
N GLN A 289 -2.63 10.93 11.29
CA GLN A 289 -3.28 9.71 11.78
C GLN A 289 -2.26 8.68 12.28
N LYS A 290 -1.49 8.04 11.38
CA LYS A 290 -0.60 6.93 11.69
C LYS A 290 0.44 7.29 12.78
N MET A 291 1.12 8.42 12.66
CA MET A 291 2.05 8.93 13.67
C MET A 291 1.36 9.83 14.69
N GLY A 292 0.45 10.70 14.22
CA GLY A 292 -0.09 11.83 14.96
C GLY A 292 -0.99 11.44 16.11
N GLN A 293 -1.89 10.48 15.96
CA GLN A 293 -2.79 10.05 17.01
C GLN A 293 -2.03 9.53 18.24
N ALA A 294 -1.14 8.54 18.03
CA ALA A 294 -0.35 7.96 19.10
C ALA A 294 0.58 8.99 19.78
N TYR A 295 1.21 9.89 18.99
CA TYR A 295 2.04 10.97 19.51
C TYR A 295 1.24 11.93 20.38
N ARG A 296 0.13 12.47 19.88
CA ARG A 296 -0.70 13.45 20.61
C ARG A 296 -1.32 12.87 21.87
N ALA A 297 -1.82 11.64 21.79
CA ALA A 297 -2.39 10.94 22.95
C ALA A 297 -1.38 10.76 24.09
N THR A 298 -0.11 10.44 23.74
CA THR A 298 0.96 10.22 24.73
C THR A 298 1.63 11.50 25.23
N THR A 299 1.47 12.62 24.52
CA THR A 299 2.06 13.93 24.90
C THR A 299 1.05 14.90 25.52
N GLY A 300 -0.17 14.46 25.82
CA GLY A 300 -1.23 15.28 26.42
C GLY A 300 -1.85 16.30 25.44
N GLN A 301 -1.77 16.04 24.14
CA GLN A 301 -2.29 16.88 23.06
C GLN A 301 -3.40 16.19 22.27
N ALA A 302 -4.03 15.15 22.83
CA ALA A 302 -5.07 14.37 22.17
C ALA A 302 -6.18 15.26 21.61
N LYS A 303 -6.57 14.99 20.37
CA LYS A 303 -7.68 15.65 19.66
C LYS A 303 -8.88 14.70 19.57
N THR A 304 -10.06 15.28 19.44
CA THR A 304 -11.26 14.56 19.01
C THR A 304 -11.43 14.74 17.51
N HIS A 305 -11.65 13.66 16.80
CA HIS A 305 -11.88 13.64 15.35
C HIS A 305 -13.02 12.69 15.02
N LYS A 306 -13.42 12.61 13.75
CA LYS A 306 -14.36 11.60 13.28
C LYS A 306 -13.57 10.41 12.75
N ASP A 307 -14.03 9.20 13.11
CA ASP A 307 -13.60 7.97 12.46
C ASP A 307 -14.27 7.81 11.07
N ASP A 308 -13.97 6.73 10.38
CA ASP A 308 -14.48 6.45 9.03
C ASP A 308 -16.01 6.26 9.02
N ASP A 309 -16.60 5.82 10.13
CA ASP A 309 -18.04 5.72 10.33
C ASP A 309 -18.70 7.05 10.72
N GLY A 310 -17.90 8.11 10.91
CA GLY A 310 -18.36 9.45 11.29
C GLY A 310 -18.63 9.64 12.78
N ASN A 311 -18.24 8.68 13.64
CA ASN A 311 -18.34 8.79 15.08
C ASN A 311 -17.26 9.71 15.63
N LEU A 312 -17.53 10.43 16.71
CA LEU A 312 -16.53 11.23 17.41
C LEU A 312 -15.68 10.32 18.28
N VAL A 313 -14.41 10.20 17.95
CA VAL A 313 -13.40 9.45 18.69
C VAL A 313 -12.26 10.37 19.13
N THR A 314 -11.56 10.00 20.18
CA THR A 314 -10.37 10.74 20.65
C THR A 314 -9.12 9.97 20.28
N ASP A 315 -8.04 10.67 19.95
CA ASP A 315 -6.75 10.07 19.63
C ASP A 315 -6.39 8.95 20.60
N ASP A 316 -6.06 7.76 20.08
CA ASP A 316 -5.72 6.57 20.86
C ASP A 316 -4.19 6.40 20.90
N PRO A 317 -3.59 6.28 22.11
CA PRO A 317 -2.16 5.98 22.22
C PRO A 317 -1.77 4.60 21.66
N ASN A 318 -2.72 3.71 21.44
CA ASN A 318 -2.53 2.37 20.89
C ASN A 318 -2.92 2.27 19.40
N TYR A 319 -3.29 3.38 18.77
CA TYR A 319 -3.48 3.42 17.33
C TYR A 319 -2.11 3.34 16.65
N ILE A 320 -1.60 2.13 16.52
CA ILE A 320 -0.23 1.85 16.06
C ILE A 320 -0.27 0.74 15.02
N GLU A 321 0.19 1.07 13.84
CA GLU A 321 0.40 0.17 12.74
C GLU A 321 1.67 -0.68 12.97
N SER A 322 1.63 -1.95 12.61
CA SER A 322 2.74 -2.92 12.69
C SER A 322 3.46 -2.97 14.06
N PRO A 323 2.71 -3.12 15.19
CA PRO A 323 3.30 -3.09 16.53
C PRO A 323 4.06 -4.37 16.88
N TYR A 324 3.75 -5.51 16.26
CA TYR A 324 4.32 -6.82 16.61
C TYR A 324 5.64 -7.09 15.89
N SER A 325 5.76 -6.66 14.65
CA SER A 325 6.99 -6.76 13.85
C SER A 325 7.96 -5.61 14.08
N TYR A 326 7.53 -4.56 14.79
CA TYR A 326 8.23 -3.28 14.95
C TYR A 326 8.51 -2.58 13.62
N ASN A 327 7.62 -2.75 12.65
CA ASN A 327 7.84 -2.28 11.29
C ASN A 327 7.29 -0.86 11.04
N SER A 328 6.57 -0.23 11.98
CA SER A 328 5.86 1.05 11.78
C SER A 328 6.69 2.13 11.08
N PHE A 329 7.93 2.40 11.53
CA PHE A 329 8.77 3.40 10.84
C PHE A 329 9.22 2.97 9.45
N THR A 330 9.27 1.67 9.15
CA THR A 330 9.55 1.15 7.81
C THR A 330 8.32 1.36 6.91
N ASP A 331 7.14 1.15 7.46
CA ASP A 331 5.86 1.36 6.78
C ASP A 331 5.68 2.85 6.45
N PHE A 332 5.85 3.74 7.41
CA PHE A 332 5.81 5.20 7.17
C PHE A 332 6.85 5.66 6.14
N TYR A 333 8.04 5.05 6.14
CA TYR A 333 9.04 5.31 5.11
C TYR A 333 8.56 4.82 3.74
N GLY A 334 7.94 3.64 3.65
CA GLY A 334 7.32 3.08 2.45
C GLY A 334 6.24 4.01 1.89
N ASN A 335 5.37 4.56 2.76
CA ASN A 335 4.33 5.51 2.37
C ASN A 335 4.94 6.76 1.70
N ILE A 336 5.99 7.34 2.26
CA ILE A 336 6.64 8.52 1.65
C ILE A 336 7.49 8.12 0.42
N MET A 337 8.03 6.89 0.35
CA MET A 337 8.66 6.34 -0.86
C MET A 337 7.66 6.19 -2.00
N SER A 338 6.38 5.85 -1.72
CA SER A 338 5.35 5.81 -2.75
C SER A 338 5.19 7.18 -3.44
N ILE A 339 5.25 8.28 -2.67
CA ILE A 339 5.26 9.64 -3.23
C ILE A 339 6.47 9.85 -4.13
N GLN A 340 7.67 9.44 -3.69
CA GLN A 340 8.87 9.53 -4.53
C GLN A 340 8.68 8.75 -5.82
N ASN A 341 8.19 7.53 -5.75
CA ASN A 341 7.96 6.68 -6.91
C ASN A 341 6.99 7.32 -7.90
N ALA A 342 5.87 7.88 -7.42
CA ALA A 342 4.89 8.59 -8.23
C ALA A 342 5.50 9.83 -8.91
N LEU A 343 6.23 10.65 -8.16
CA LEU A 343 6.86 11.87 -8.67
C LEU A 343 8.02 11.59 -9.62
N TYR A 344 8.79 10.52 -9.38
CA TYR A 344 9.98 10.16 -10.15
C TYR A 344 9.70 9.29 -11.37
N GLY A 345 8.51 8.65 -11.42
CA GLY A 345 8.12 7.77 -12.53
C GLY A 345 8.95 6.48 -12.60
N ASN A 346 9.47 6.00 -11.47
CA ASN A 346 10.21 4.74 -11.35
C ASN A 346 10.22 4.26 -9.89
N LEU A 347 10.55 2.99 -9.67
CA LEU A 347 10.55 2.39 -8.34
C LEU A 347 11.92 2.50 -7.67
N ASN A 348 11.96 3.12 -6.49
CA ASN A 348 13.10 3.11 -5.55
C ASN A 348 14.42 3.62 -6.16
N GLN A 349 14.35 4.56 -7.11
CA GLN A 349 15.53 5.14 -7.75
C GLN A 349 15.87 6.51 -7.13
N SER A 350 17.16 6.84 -7.11
CA SER A 350 17.66 8.14 -6.66
C SER A 350 17.53 9.26 -7.70
N SER A 351 17.26 8.91 -8.96
CA SER A 351 17.02 9.83 -10.07
C SER A 351 15.66 9.60 -10.70
N TYR A 352 15.01 10.66 -11.13
CA TYR A 352 13.71 10.57 -11.79
C TYR A 352 13.83 10.28 -13.30
N SER A 353 12.79 9.66 -13.85
CA SER A 353 12.62 9.43 -15.29
C SER A 353 12.50 10.77 -16.04
N SER A 354 12.97 10.82 -17.27
CA SER A 354 12.77 11.99 -18.16
C SER A 354 11.30 12.25 -18.45
N SER A 355 10.43 11.25 -18.32
CA SER A 355 8.98 11.37 -18.44
C SER A 355 8.35 11.18 -17.05
N SER A 356 8.48 12.17 -16.17
CA SER A 356 7.99 12.14 -14.80
C SER A 356 7.47 13.50 -14.37
N ILE A 357 6.72 13.55 -13.27
CA ILE A 357 6.23 14.81 -12.68
C ILE A 357 7.43 15.70 -12.32
N MET A 358 8.49 15.12 -11.75
CA MET A 358 9.69 15.89 -11.42
C MET A 358 10.41 16.44 -12.65
N ALA A 359 10.52 15.66 -13.73
CA ALA A 359 11.11 16.15 -14.99
C ALA A 359 10.26 17.27 -15.61
N TYR A 360 8.95 17.15 -15.58
CA TYR A 360 8.01 18.18 -16.03
C TYR A 360 8.21 19.48 -15.25
N LEU A 361 8.23 19.41 -13.93
CA LEU A 361 8.48 20.56 -13.07
C LEU A 361 9.88 21.16 -13.30
N ALA A 362 10.92 20.32 -13.38
CA ALA A 362 12.28 20.77 -13.63
C ALA A 362 12.42 21.54 -14.96
N THR A 363 11.65 21.13 -15.97
CA THR A 363 11.65 21.80 -17.29
C THR A 363 10.91 23.13 -17.27
N TYR A 364 9.74 23.19 -16.63
CA TYR A 364 8.85 24.35 -16.75
C TYR A 364 8.83 25.27 -15.52
N ASN A 365 9.26 24.80 -14.35
CA ASN A 365 9.40 25.56 -13.11
C ASN A 365 10.50 24.94 -12.20
N PRO A 366 11.79 25.17 -12.53
CA PRO A 366 12.91 24.58 -11.80
C PRO A 366 12.97 24.92 -10.31
N GLU A 367 12.52 26.11 -9.92
CA GLU A 367 12.48 26.52 -8.50
C GLU A 367 11.52 25.65 -7.69
N LEU A 368 10.33 25.43 -8.23
CA LEU A 368 9.31 24.59 -7.61
C LEU A 368 9.76 23.11 -7.55
N ALA A 369 10.40 22.61 -8.63
CA ALA A 369 10.97 21.28 -8.66
C ALA A 369 12.04 21.08 -7.56
N ASN A 370 12.97 22.03 -7.42
CA ASN A 370 14.01 21.98 -6.41
C ASN A 370 13.44 22.04 -4.98
N ASN A 371 12.43 22.88 -4.75
CA ASN A 371 11.75 22.95 -3.44
C ASN A 371 11.09 21.62 -3.11
N LEU A 372 10.28 21.06 -4.02
CA LEU A 372 9.59 19.79 -3.81
C LEU A 372 10.58 18.63 -3.55
N GLN A 373 11.66 18.56 -4.33
CA GLN A 373 12.69 17.52 -4.14
C GLN A 373 13.38 17.65 -2.78
N ALA A 374 13.66 18.88 -2.33
CA ALA A 374 14.28 19.12 -1.03
C ALA A 374 13.36 18.70 0.13
N LYS A 375 12.04 18.99 0.03
CA LYS A 375 11.06 18.60 1.06
C LYS A 375 10.85 17.08 1.10
N LEU A 376 10.73 16.43 -0.05
CA LEU A 376 10.66 14.97 -0.15
C LEU A 376 11.87 14.30 0.49
N LYS A 377 13.07 14.75 0.12
CA LYS A 377 14.31 14.23 0.72
C LYS A 377 14.35 14.43 2.24
N ALA A 378 13.95 15.58 2.73
CA ALA A 378 13.95 15.87 4.18
C ALA A 378 12.99 14.96 4.96
N ALA A 379 11.82 14.64 4.40
CA ALA A 379 10.87 13.73 5.01
C ALA A 379 11.43 12.28 5.06
N LEU A 380 11.96 11.80 3.94
CA LEU A 380 12.58 10.47 3.85
C LEU A 380 13.80 10.32 4.78
N ASP A 381 14.72 11.30 4.78
CA ASP A 381 15.89 11.29 5.66
C ASP A 381 15.49 11.24 7.14
N GLN A 382 14.45 11.97 7.53
CA GLN A 382 13.98 12.00 8.91
C GLN A 382 13.31 10.68 9.32
N LEU A 383 12.49 10.07 8.45
CA LEU A 383 11.91 8.75 8.72
C LEU A 383 12.99 7.67 8.80
N GLN A 384 13.99 7.72 7.93
CA GLN A 384 15.16 6.82 8.02
C GLN A 384 15.95 7.03 9.32
N TYR A 385 16.07 8.27 9.78
CA TYR A 385 16.67 8.57 11.09
C TYR A 385 15.85 7.92 12.23
N CYS A 386 14.53 8.06 12.21
CA CYS A 386 13.64 7.46 13.20
C CYS A 386 13.78 5.92 13.20
N GLN A 387 13.74 5.31 12.02
CA GLN A 387 13.92 3.88 11.84
C GLN A 387 15.24 3.36 12.45
N LYS A 388 16.34 4.09 12.27
CA LYS A 388 17.66 3.67 12.75
C LYS A 388 17.91 3.95 14.24
N ASN A 389 17.32 5.00 14.79
CA ASN A 389 17.74 5.54 16.09
C ASN A 389 16.69 5.49 17.19
N ILE A 390 15.39 5.40 16.82
CA ILE A 390 14.29 5.40 17.80
C ILE A 390 13.26 4.30 17.56
N ASN A 391 13.55 3.33 16.70
CA ASN A 391 12.71 2.14 16.57
C ASN A 391 12.74 1.32 17.88
N PRO A 392 11.62 0.71 18.30
CA PRO A 392 10.32 0.68 17.64
C PRO A 392 9.42 1.87 18.00
N PHE A 393 8.55 2.26 17.06
CA PHE A 393 7.59 3.34 17.24
C PHE A 393 6.66 3.09 18.43
N VAL A 394 6.16 1.87 18.59
CA VAL A 394 5.27 1.47 19.68
C VAL A 394 5.83 1.78 21.09
N LYS A 395 7.16 1.80 21.26
CA LYS A 395 7.83 2.14 22.52
C LYS A 395 8.28 3.61 22.57
N ASN A 396 8.36 4.30 21.44
CA ASN A 396 8.95 5.63 21.30
C ASN A 396 8.01 6.66 20.66
N ARG A 397 6.70 6.40 20.67
CA ARG A 397 5.66 7.24 20.01
C ARG A 397 5.62 8.70 20.50
N SER A 398 6.08 8.98 21.73
CA SER A 398 6.18 10.34 22.29
C SER A 398 7.55 11.02 22.05
N HIS A 399 8.47 10.36 21.35
CA HIS A 399 9.82 10.90 21.16
C HIS A 399 9.80 12.14 20.26
N GLN A 400 10.63 13.16 20.55
CA GLN A 400 10.67 14.41 19.80
C GLN A 400 10.94 14.23 18.31
N GLN A 401 11.71 13.21 17.92
CA GLN A 401 11.99 12.93 16.52
C GLN A 401 10.76 12.49 15.71
N VAL A 402 9.74 11.94 16.36
CA VAL A 402 8.42 11.66 15.76
C VAL A 402 7.77 12.98 15.33
N LYS A 403 7.75 13.99 16.21
CA LYS A 403 7.21 15.32 15.87
C LYS A 403 7.95 15.95 14.71
N ILE A 404 9.29 15.83 14.68
CA ILE A 404 10.10 16.37 13.57
C ILE A 404 9.74 15.64 12.25
N ALA A 405 9.51 14.33 12.29
CA ALA A 405 9.09 13.59 11.09
C ALA A 405 7.71 14.06 10.59
N MET A 406 6.73 14.19 11.48
CA MET A 406 5.41 14.75 11.15
C MET A 406 5.54 16.14 10.50
N ASP A 407 6.33 17.04 11.08
CA ASP A 407 6.54 18.38 10.55
C ASP A 407 7.18 18.37 9.14
N LYS A 408 8.12 17.45 8.88
CA LYS A 408 8.74 17.30 7.56
C LYS A 408 7.77 16.77 6.51
N ILE A 409 6.87 15.89 6.89
CA ILE A 409 5.81 15.38 6.02
C ILE A 409 4.79 16.49 5.73
N ASP A 410 4.42 17.30 6.71
CA ASP A 410 3.54 18.47 6.50
C ASP A 410 4.18 19.52 5.58
N GLU A 411 5.51 19.73 5.67
CA GLU A 411 6.23 20.60 4.74
C GLU A 411 6.22 20.04 3.31
N LEU A 412 6.34 18.72 3.15
CA LEU A 412 6.23 18.03 1.86
C LEU A 412 4.81 18.17 1.28
N SER A 413 3.78 17.95 2.07
CA SER A 413 2.38 18.11 1.67
C SER A 413 2.11 19.52 1.11
N LYS A 414 2.63 20.57 1.75
CA LYS A 414 2.51 21.95 1.25
C LYS A 414 3.21 22.15 -0.10
N ALA A 415 4.42 21.61 -0.25
CA ALA A 415 5.16 21.71 -1.52
C ALA A 415 4.46 20.97 -2.66
N LEU A 416 3.83 19.81 -2.37
CA LEU A 416 2.98 19.09 -3.31
C LEU A 416 1.77 19.92 -3.74
N GLY A 417 1.08 20.59 -2.80
CA GLY A 417 -0.04 21.48 -3.08
C GLY A 417 0.34 22.67 -3.96
N GLU A 418 1.53 23.25 -3.74
CA GLU A 418 2.08 24.32 -4.59
C GLU A 418 2.35 23.82 -6.01
N ALA A 419 2.96 22.62 -6.14
CA ALA A 419 3.22 21.97 -7.44
C ALA A 419 1.92 21.67 -8.19
N ASN A 420 0.93 21.06 -7.52
CA ASN A 420 -0.37 20.76 -8.09
C ASN A 420 -1.07 22.04 -8.60
N THR A 421 -1.13 23.07 -7.76
CA THR A 421 -1.72 24.36 -8.11
C THR A 421 -1.05 24.98 -9.34
N TRP A 422 0.28 24.89 -9.43
CA TRP A 422 1.02 25.44 -10.56
C TRP A 422 0.75 24.66 -11.86
N ILE A 423 0.75 23.31 -11.81
CA ILE A 423 0.46 22.47 -12.99
C ILE A 423 -0.94 22.75 -13.53
N LEU A 424 -1.94 22.87 -12.67
CA LEU A 424 -3.33 23.12 -13.09
C LEU A 424 -3.50 24.47 -13.77
N LYS A 425 -2.75 25.51 -13.37
CA LYS A 425 -2.84 26.86 -13.91
C LYS A 425 -2.05 27.07 -15.20
N ASN A 426 -1.04 26.27 -15.46
CA ASN A 426 -0.09 26.48 -16.55
C ASN A 426 -0.09 25.39 -17.59
#